data_af88216cb824afac7c381dcf85afacfd
#
_entry.id   af88216cb824afac7c381dcf85afacfd
#
_cell.length_a   1.000
_cell.length_b   1.000
_cell.length_c   1.000
_cell.angle_alpha   90.00
_cell.angle_beta   90.00
_cell.angle_gamma   90.00
#
_symmetry.space_group_name_H-M   'P 1'
#
loop_
_entity.id
_entity.type
_entity.pdbx_description
1 polymer ?
#
loop_
_entity_poly.entity_id
_entity_poly.type
_entity_poly.pdbx_seq_one_letter_code
_entity_poly.pdbx_strand_id
1 'polypeptide(L)'
;MKNIVLENGLELDVNESALDNMELFDALAEMTEGNALALSNVVKLMLGNENRKKLYDYIRLEDGTVPIGQIDKCVTEIMNLLGDKGKNS
;
A
#
# COMPACT_ATOMS: atom_id res chain seq x y z
N MET A 1 -2.88 8.02 -13.75
CA MET A 1 -2.97 7.74 -12.32
C MET A 1 -4.40 7.46 -11.91
N LYS A 2 -4.60 6.58 -10.98
CA LYS A 2 -5.94 6.27 -10.48
C LYS A 2 -6.12 6.87 -9.10
N ASN A 3 -7.22 7.60 -8.90
CA ASN A 3 -7.58 8.12 -7.59
C ASN A 3 -8.32 7.03 -6.82
N ILE A 4 -7.86 6.74 -5.61
CA ILE A 4 -8.53 5.78 -4.73
C ILE A 4 -8.86 6.45 -3.40
N VAL A 5 -9.94 6.00 -2.78
CA VAL A 5 -10.35 6.48 -1.46
C VAL A 5 -10.44 5.27 -0.54
N LEU A 6 -9.67 5.31 0.54
CA LEU A 6 -9.65 4.23 1.51
C LEU A 6 -10.83 4.35 2.47
N GLU A 7 -11.15 3.28 3.16
CA GLU A 7 -12.25 3.26 4.14
C GLU A 7 -12.10 4.35 5.21
N ASN A 8 -10.86 4.67 5.56
CA ASN A 8 -10.60 5.71 6.56
C ASN A 8 -10.74 7.13 6.02
N GLY A 9 -11.06 7.29 4.73
CA GLY A 9 -11.25 8.59 4.11
C GLY A 9 -10.04 9.15 3.39
N LEU A 10 -8.89 8.52 3.50
CA LEU A 10 -7.68 9.02 2.83
C LEU A 10 -7.79 8.81 1.32
N GLU A 11 -7.53 9.87 0.57
CA GLU A 11 -7.47 9.82 -0.89
C GLU A 11 -6.02 9.77 -1.34
N LEU A 12 -5.74 8.90 -2.30
CA LEU A 12 -4.42 8.78 -2.89
C LEU A 12 -4.54 8.68 -4.40
N ASP A 13 -3.60 9.32 -5.10
CA ASP A 13 -3.45 9.14 -6.54
C ASP A 13 -2.31 8.15 -6.75
N VAL A 14 -2.62 6.94 -7.16
CA VAL A 14 -1.63 5.89 -7.32
C VAL A 14 -1.46 5.51 -8.78
N ASN A 15 -0.25 5.07 -9.10
CA ASN A 15 0.05 4.58 -10.43
C ASN A 15 -0.50 3.16 -10.58
N GLU A 16 -1.48 3.00 -11.46
CA GLU A 16 -2.11 1.70 -11.68
C GLU A 16 -1.13 0.61 -12.08
N SER A 17 -0.08 0.99 -12.78
CA SER A 17 0.91 0.03 -13.23
C SER A 17 1.88 -0.41 -12.13
N ALA A 18 1.75 0.18 -10.93
CA ALA A 18 2.60 -0.20 -9.81
C ALA A 18 2.48 -1.69 -9.46
N LEU A 19 1.30 -2.28 -9.69
CA LEU A 19 1.11 -3.70 -9.42
C LEU A 19 1.79 -4.60 -10.47
N ASP A 20 2.09 -4.05 -11.63
CA ASP A 20 2.78 -4.78 -12.70
C ASP A 20 4.28 -4.54 -12.55
N ASN A 21 4.83 -5.00 -11.45
CA ASN A 21 6.22 -4.77 -11.09
C ASN A 21 6.76 -6.01 -10.37
N MET A 22 7.72 -6.66 -11.00
CA MET A 22 8.28 -7.89 -10.45
C MET A 22 8.91 -7.68 -9.06
N GLU A 23 9.53 -6.53 -8.84
CA GLU A 23 10.12 -6.24 -7.54
C GLU A 23 9.06 -6.15 -6.43
N LEU A 24 7.91 -5.58 -6.76
CA LEU A 24 6.79 -5.57 -5.82
C LEU A 24 6.29 -6.99 -5.57
N PHE A 25 6.18 -7.78 -6.63
CA PHE A 25 5.75 -9.17 -6.51
C PHE A 25 6.69 -9.95 -5.59
N ASP A 26 8.00 -9.75 -5.75
CA ASP A 26 8.99 -10.40 -4.89
C ASP A 26 8.80 -10.01 -3.43
N ALA A 27 8.57 -8.72 -3.17
CA ALA A 27 8.36 -8.23 -1.81
C ALA A 27 7.09 -8.81 -1.19
N LEU A 28 6.02 -8.93 -1.98
CA LEU A 28 4.79 -9.54 -1.51
C LEU A 28 4.99 -11.03 -1.18
N ALA A 29 5.75 -11.72 -2.00
CA ALA A 29 6.07 -13.12 -1.74
C ALA A 29 6.82 -13.28 -0.42
N GLU A 30 7.79 -12.41 -0.16
CA GLU A 30 8.53 -12.42 1.10
C GLU A 30 7.62 -12.20 2.29
N MET A 31 6.65 -11.29 2.18
CA MET A 31 5.66 -11.07 3.24
C MET A 31 4.85 -12.33 3.49
N THR A 32 4.43 -12.99 2.43
CA THR A 32 3.63 -14.20 2.53
C THR A 32 4.41 -15.33 3.22
N GLU A 33 5.72 -15.33 3.05
CA GLU A 33 6.61 -16.30 3.68
C GLU A 33 6.95 -15.96 5.13
N GLY A 34 6.40 -14.86 5.64
CA GLY A 34 6.57 -14.50 7.04
C GLY A 34 7.57 -13.37 7.31
N ASN A 35 8.15 -12.78 6.26
CA ASN A 35 9.08 -11.68 6.46
C ASN A 35 8.30 -10.35 6.55
N ALA A 36 7.90 -10.00 7.76
CA ALA A 36 7.12 -8.79 8.01
C ALA A 36 7.87 -7.52 7.61
N LEU A 37 9.19 -7.56 7.60
CA LEU A 37 10.00 -6.39 7.22
C LEU A 37 9.82 -6.03 5.75
N ALA A 38 9.37 -6.96 4.93
CA ALA A 38 9.11 -6.69 3.52
C ALA A 38 7.95 -5.71 3.32
N LEU A 39 7.10 -5.51 4.34
CA LEU A 39 6.00 -4.55 4.25
C LEU A 39 6.50 -3.15 3.88
N SER A 40 7.59 -2.71 4.48
CA SER A 40 8.17 -1.41 4.17
C SER A 40 8.50 -1.28 2.69
N ASN A 41 9.07 -2.32 2.12
CA ASN A 41 9.44 -2.32 0.70
C ASN A 41 8.21 -2.36 -0.20
N VAL A 42 7.19 -3.10 0.20
CA VAL A 42 5.91 -3.13 -0.52
C VAL A 42 5.31 -1.73 -0.61
N VAL A 43 5.28 -1.01 0.52
CA VAL A 43 4.74 0.34 0.55
C VAL A 43 5.52 1.26 -0.39
N LYS A 44 6.84 1.20 -0.34
CA LYS A 44 7.69 2.04 -1.19
C LYS A 44 7.45 1.77 -2.67
N LEU A 45 7.41 0.51 -3.05
CA LEU A 45 7.27 0.12 -4.46
C LEU A 45 5.88 0.42 -4.99
N MET A 46 4.86 0.28 -4.16
CA MET A 46 3.48 0.48 -4.57
C MET A 46 3.09 1.95 -4.62
N LEU A 47 3.53 2.74 -3.66
CA LEU A 47 3.06 4.11 -3.48
C LEU A 47 4.07 5.18 -3.87
N GLY A 48 5.37 4.89 -3.79
CA GLY A 48 6.39 5.91 -3.95
C GLY A 48 6.50 6.76 -2.69
N ASN A 49 7.44 7.68 -2.69
CA ASN A 49 7.74 8.47 -1.50
C ASN A 49 6.63 9.42 -1.09
N GLU A 50 6.00 10.05 -2.06
CA GLU A 50 4.99 11.08 -1.78
C GLU A 50 3.73 10.47 -1.16
N ASN A 51 3.19 9.43 -1.78
CA ASN A 51 2.00 8.77 -1.26
C ASN A 51 2.28 8.03 0.03
N ARG A 52 3.48 7.48 0.18
CA ARG A 52 3.88 6.84 1.42
C ARG A 52 3.85 7.84 2.57
N LYS A 53 4.39 9.04 2.35
CA LYS A 53 4.37 10.08 3.37
C LYS A 53 2.94 10.48 3.71
N LYS A 54 2.09 10.64 2.71
CA LYS A 54 0.67 10.97 2.95
C LYS A 54 -0.01 9.90 3.80
N LEU A 55 0.22 8.64 3.46
CA LEU A 55 -0.37 7.53 4.20
C LEU A 55 0.11 7.53 5.65
N TYR A 56 1.41 7.64 5.86
CA TYR A 56 1.97 7.59 7.21
C TYR A 56 1.46 8.77 8.04
N ASP A 57 1.44 9.97 7.47
CA ASP A 57 1.00 11.15 8.20
C ASP A 57 -0.49 11.06 8.57
N TYR A 58 -1.29 10.46 7.70
CA TYR A 58 -2.72 10.29 7.94
C TYR A 58 -3.00 9.29 9.08
N ILE A 59 -2.19 8.24 9.16
CA ILE A 59 -2.34 7.16 10.14
C ILE A 59 -1.66 7.49 11.47
N ARG A 60 -0.71 8.41 11.45
CA ARG A 60 0.16 8.70 12.60
C ARG A 60 -0.65 9.07 13.84
N LEU A 61 -0.27 8.44 14.95
CA LEU A 61 -0.90 8.71 16.25
C LEU A 61 -0.31 9.96 16.91
N GLU A 62 -0.95 10.41 17.97
CA GLU A 62 -0.52 11.61 18.70
C GLU A 62 0.91 11.49 19.21
N ASP A 63 1.35 10.29 19.55
CA ASP A 63 2.70 10.07 20.05
C ASP A 63 3.76 10.02 18.94
N GLY A 64 3.35 10.21 17.69
CA GLY A 64 4.25 10.24 16.55
C GLY A 64 4.48 8.91 15.87
N THR A 65 3.95 7.83 16.40
CA THR A 65 4.14 6.50 15.80
C THR A 65 3.11 6.20 14.72
N VAL A 66 3.51 5.36 13.77
CA VAL A 66 2.63 4.89 12.70
C VAL A 66 2.38 3.39 12.91
N PRO A 67 1.17 3.00 13.31
CA PRO A 67 0.90 1.59 13.61
C PRO A 67 1.07 0.68 12.41
N ILE A 68 1.87 -0.36 12.57
CA ILE A 68 2.16 -1.30 11.47
C ILE A 68 0.89 -2.01 10.99
N GLY A 69 0.03 -2.42 11.92
CA GLY A 69 -1.22 -3.10 11.58
C GLY A 69 -2.14 -2.26 10.71
N GLN A 70 -2.19 -0.95 10.96
CA GLN A 70 -3.00 -0.05 10.15
C GLN A 70 -2.42 0.09 8.75
N ILE A 71 -1.11 0.14 8.64
CA ILE A 71 -0.45 0.21 7.33
C ILE A 71 -0.72 -1.07 6.54
N ASP A 72 -0.63 -2.22 7.19
CA ASP A 72 -0.91 -3.50 6.54
C ASP A 72 -2.34 -3.56 6.00
N LYS A 73 -3.31 -3.09 6.78
CA LYS A 73 -4.71 -3.01 6.32
C LYS A 73 -4.85 -2.10 5.11
N CYS A 74 -4.22 -0.93 5.15
CA CYS A 74 -4.28 0.01 4.04
C CYS A 74 -3.65 -0.57 2.78
N VAL A 75 -2.52 -1.24 2.92
CA VAL A 75 -1.84 -1.87 1.79
C VAL A 75 -2.75 -2.91 1.14
N THR A 76 -3.37 -3.75 1.95
CA THR A 76 -4.29 -4.78 1.45
C THR A 76 -5.46 -4.14 0.71
N GLU A 77 -6.03 -3.09 1.27
CA GLU A 77 -7.13 -2.37 0.65
C GLU A 77 -6.73 -1.76 -0.68
N ILE A 78 -5.55 -1.13 -0.73
CA ILE A 78 -5.04 -0.51 -1.95
C ILE A 78 -4.87 -1.58 -3.04
N MET A 79 -4.29 -2.72 -2.67
CA MET A 79 -4.10 -3.81 -3.63
C MET A 79 -5.44 -4.29 -4.18
N ASN A 80 -6.44 -4.42 -3.33
CA ASN A 80 -7.77 -4.83 -3.77
C ASN A 80 -8.40 -3.82 -4.72
N LEU A 81 -8.25 -2.53 -4.41
CA LEU A 81 -8.81 -1.47 -5.25
C LEU A 81 -8.14 -1.40 -6.60
N LEU A 82 -6.81 -1.57 -6.65
CA LEU A 82 -6.08 -1.53 -7.90
C LEU A 82 -6.28 -2.81 -8.70
N GLY A 83 -6.48 -3.93 -8.02
CA GLY A 83 -6.62 -5.23 -8.66
C GLY A 83 -8.02 -5.55 -9.17
N ASP A 84 -9.01 -4.78 -8.79
CA ASP A 84 -10.41 -5.07 -9.14
C ASP A 84 -10.65 -5.20 -10.63
N LYS A 85 -9.94 -4.44 -11.43
CA LYS A 85 -10.06 -4.52 -12.88
C LYS A 85 -9.77 -5.90 -13.41
N GLY A 86 -8.81 -6.58 -12.81
CA GLY A 86 -8.41 -7.91 -13.25
C GLY A 86 -9.44 -8.97 -12.94
N LYS A 87 -10.24 -8.77 -11.92
CA LYS A 87 -11.22 -9.76 -11.48
C LYS A 87 -12.40 -9.91 -12.43
N ASN A 88 -12.67 -8.90 -13.18
CA ASN A 88 -13.84 -8.86 -14.06
C ASN A 88 -13.54 -9.28 -15.50
N SER A 89 -12.33 -9.64 -15.76
CA SER A 89 -11.93 -10.04 -17.11
C SER A 89 -12.13 -11.52 -17.36
#